data_59e726dcbf5cbefc5ff89a513bb5db14
#
_entry.id   59e726dcbf5cbefc5ff89a513bb5db14
#
_cell.length_a   1.000
_cell.length_b   1.000
_cell.length_c   1.000
_cell.angle_alpha   90.00
_cell.angle_beta   90.00
_cell.angle_gamma   90.00
#
_symmetry.space_group_name_H-M   'P 1'
#
loop_
_entity.id
_entity.type
_entity.pdbx_description
1 polymer ?
#
loop_
_entity_poly.entity_id
_entity_poly.type
_entity_poly.pdbx_seq_one_letter_code
_entity_poly.pdbx_strand_id
1 'polypeptide(L)'
;MDLSGLTRAQARQLLREQALPRIQRRFEVRVGRRLFVLTTGRLRLRFSEAATARRAMRADAGQAVRPVISFRARPLAAFVRRATEATHVPARNARLRIGVRRIATRRAARGRRLRPARLGKAIRERIESPLRGRALRPRRARVRPAVTLPDLRRSNPVVLTISRSGYRLRLFRRLRYARSYGIAVGAAGTETPTGLYRIQSKQVNPAWHAPNRPWAGSYAGKTVPGGAPDNPLRARWLGIAGGVGIHGTAEPWSIGSAASHGCIRMRVSQVIDLYRRVPLGSQVLIR
;
A
#
# COMPACT_ATOMS: atom_id res chain seq x y z
N MET A 1 -42.36 -5.29 30.44
CA MET A 1 -43.75 -5.74 30.33
C MET A 1 -43.86 -6.96 31.24
N ASP A 2 -44.70 -6.90 32.21
CA ASP A 2 -44.96 -8.00 33.12
C ASP A 2 -46.15 -8.82 32.56
N LEU A 3 -45.98 -10.15 32.54
CA LEU A 3 -47.00 -11.12 32.09
C LEU A 3 -47.41 -12.06 33.24
N SER A 4 -46.94 -11.82 34.46
CA SER A 4 -47.23 -12.64 35.63
C SER A 4 -48.69 -12.60 36.00
N GLY A 5 -49.28 -13.73 36.38
CA GLY A 5 -50.68 -13.82 36.79
C GLY A 5 -51.71 -13.69 35.66
N LEU A 6 -51.28 -13.47 34.40
CA LEU A 6 -52.20 -13.37 33.28
C LEU A 6 -52.52 -14.75 32.70
N THR A 7 -53.76 -14.90 32.21
CA THR A 7 -54.11 -16.05 31.38
C THR A 7 -53.38 -15.96 30.02
N ARG A 8 -53.30 -17.08 29.32
CA ARG A 8 -52.68 -17.14 27.98
C ARG A 8 -53.35 -16.18 26.98
N ALA A 9 -54.66 -16.01 27.05
CA ALA A 9 -55.40 -15.09 26.20
C ALA A 9 -55.08 -13.63 26.52
N GLN A 10 -55.08 -13.26 27.79
CA GLN A 10 -54.71 -11.92 28.26
C GLN A 10 -53.26 -11.57 27.91
N ALA A 11 -52.32 -12.49 28.13
CA ALA A 11 -50.91 -12.31 27.74
C ALA A 11 -50.73 -12.11 26.23
N ARG A 12 -51.49 -12.82 25.38
CA ARG A 12 -51.49 -12.60 23.91
C ARG A 12 -52.00 -11.24 23.52
N GLN A 13 -53.10 -10.78 24.13
CA GLN A 13 -53.68 -9.47 23.88
C GLN A 13 -52.70 -8.37 24.27
N LEU A 14 -52.12 -8.42 25.47
CA LEU A 14 -51.14 -7.45 25.95
C LEU A 14 -49.89 -7.40 25.07
N LEU A 15 -49.41 -8.55 24.60
CA LEU A 15 -48.28 -8.65 23.65
C LEU A 15 -48.64 -8.00 22.31
N ARG A 16 -49.85 -8.15 21.80
CA ARG A 16 -50.31 -7.51 20.56
C ARG A 16 -50.36 -5.99 20.71
N GLU A 17 -50.92 -5.50 21.81
CA GLU A 17 -51.11 -4.07 22.04
C GLU A 17 -49.81 -3.35 22.35
N GLN A 18 -48.93 -3.91 23.14
CA GLN A 18 -47.72 -3.23 23.63
C GLN A 18 -46.41 -3.68 22.99
N ALA A 19 -46.23 -4.96 22.64
CA ALA A 19 -44.99 -5.47 22.09
C ALA A 19 -44.92 -5.32 20.55
N LEU A 20 -46.01 -5.62 19.85
CA LEU A 20 -46.06 -5.59 18.40
C LEU A 20 -45.71 -4.20 17.81
N PRO A 21 -46.22 -3.07 18.29
CA PRO A 21 -45.87 -1.74 17.78
C PRO A 21 -44.37 -1.43 18.01
N ARG A 22 -43.76 -1.95 19.08
CA ARG A 22 -42.36 -1.77 19.38
C ARG A 22 -41.48 -2.64 18.49
N ILE A 23 -41.92 -3.85 18.13
CA ILE A 23 -41.23 -4.80 17.25
C ILE A 23 -41.29 -4.34 15.79
N GLN A 24 -42.41 -3.76 15.37
CA GLN A 24 -42.62 -3.32 13.97
C GLN A 24 -41.86 -2.04 13.57
N ARG A 25 -41.00 -1.51 14.43
CA ARG A 25 -40.26 -0.28 14.16
C ARG A 25 -39.07 -0.53 13.25
N ARG A 26 -38.69 0.51 12.49
CA ARG A 26 -37.48 0.53 11.67
C ARG A 26 -36.22 0.44 12.53
N PHE A 27 -35.22 -0.25 12.04
CA PHE A 27 -33.88 -0.30 12.63
C PHE A 27 -32.95 0.71 11.94
N GLU A 28 -32.24 1.48 12.73
CA GLU A 28 -31.30 2.48 12.24
C GLU A 28 -29.86 2.05 12.54
N VAL A 29 -29.03 2.11 11.51
CA VAL A 29 -27.59 1.85 11.61
C VAL A 29 -26.84 3.10 11.17
N ARG A 30 -26.21 3.80 12.10
CA ARG A 30 -25.45 5.02 11.84
C ARG A 30 -23.95 4.73 11.79
N VAL A 31 -23.34 4.99 10.64
CA VAL A 31 -21.91 4.78 10.40
C VAL A 31 -21.25 6.10 10.01
N GLY A 32 -20.61 6.76 10.96
CA GLY A 32 -20.17 8.14 10.78
C GLY A 32 -21.37 9.07 10.51
N ARG A 33 -21.35 9.80 9.39
CA ARG A 33 -22.46 10.68 8.96
C ARG A 33 -23.57 9.96 8.19
N ARG A 34 -23.39 8.68 7.80
CA ARG A 34 -24.36 7.93 7.00
C ARG A 34 -25.34 7.19 7.90
N LEU A 35 -26.63 7.30 7.56
CA LEU A 35 -27.72 6.58 8.18
C LEU A 35 -28.25 5.52 7.21
N PHE A 36 -28.38 4.30 7.69
CA PHE A 36 -28.98 3.18 6.96
C PHE A 36 -30.21 2.75 7.73
N VAL A 37 -31.33 2.59 7.04
CA VAL A 37 -32.58 2.18 7.63
C VAL A 37 -32.96 0.81 7.09
N LEU A 38 -33.32 -0.10 8.01
CA LEU A 38 -33.82 -1.44 7.73
C LEU A 38 -35.23 -1.55 8.29
N THR A 39 -36.21 -1.70 7.42
CA THR A 39 -37.62 -1.83 7.81
C THR A 39 -37.98 -3.29 8.10
N THR A 40 -38.90 -3.51 9.00
CA THR A 40 -39.44 -4.83 9.34
C THR A 40 -40.14 -5.49 8.16
N GLY A 41 -40.80 -4.71 7.30
CA GLY A 41 -41.40 -5.21 6.06
C GLY A 41 -40.37 -5.82 5.11
N ARG A 42 -39.20 -5.16 4.92
CA ARG A 42 -38.10 -5.73 4.12
C ARG A 42 -37.53 -7.01 4.70
N LEU A 43 -37.47 -7.12 6.02
CA LEU A 43 -37.05 -8.34 6.71
C LEU A 43 -38.11 -9.45 6.63
N ARG A 44 -39.33 -9.15 6.23
CA ARG A 44 -40.50 -10.01 6.41
C ARG A 44 -40.57 -10.53 7.86
N LEU A 45 -40.37 -9.62 8.80
CA LEU A 45 -40.37 -9.92 10.22
C LEU A 45 -41.78 -10.33 10.66
N ARG A 46 -41.84 -11.43 11.39
CA ARG A 46 -43.07 -11.94 12.01
C ARG A 46 -42.84 -12.10 13.51
N PHE A 47 -43.74 -11.57 14.29
CA PHE A 47 -43.80 -11.77 15.73
C PHE A 47 -44.94 -12.77 16.04
N SER A 48 -44.64 -13.76 16.86
CA SER A 48 -45.63 -14.73 17.29
C SER A 48 -46.01 -14.47 18.74
N GLU A 49 -47.13 -13.77 18.93
CA GLU A 49 -47.69 -13.49 20.25
C GLU A 49 -48.04 -14.80 20.97
N ALA A 50 -48.63 -15.76 20.23
CA ALA A 50 -49.02 -17.06 20.76
C ALA A 50 -47.84 -17.88 21.28
N ALA A 51 -46.72 -17.92 20.51
CA ALA A 51 -45.52 -18.63 20.93
C ALA A 51 -44.80 -17.91 22.07
N THR A 52 -44.81 -16.56 22.06
CA THR A 52 -44.21 -15.74 23.13
C THR A 52 -45.01 -15.92 24.45
N ALA A 53 -46.34 -15.88 24.40
CA ALA A 53 -47.20 -16.13 25.56
C ALA A 53 -46.99 -17.54 26.12
N ARG A 54 -46.96 -18.57 25.26
CA ARG A 54 -46.64 -19.95 25.71
C ARG A 54 -45.28 -20.06 26.42
N ARG A 55 -44.27 -19.35 25.91
CA ARG A 55 -42.93 -19.33 26.53
C ARG A 55 -42.96 -18.61 27.87
N ALA A 56 -43.72 -17.52 28.00
CA ALA A 56 -43.86 -16.80 29.24
C ALA A 56 -44.56 -17.63 30.32
N MET A 57 -45.62 -18.39 29.96
CA MET A 57 -46.31 -19.26 30.90
C MET A 57 -45.50 -20.44 31.44
N ARG A 58 -44.33 -20.73 30.81
CA ARG A 58 -43.40 -21.78 31.25
C ARG A 58 -42.20 -21.24 31.99
N ALA A 59 -42.07 -19.92 32.06
CA ALA A 59 -40.94 -19.27 32.73
C ALA A 59 -41.29 -19.04 34.21
N ASP A 60 -40.26 -19.06 35.04
CA ASP A 60 -40.42 -18.76 36.48
C ASP A 60 -40.84 -17.28 36.67
N ALA A 61 -41.46 -17.01 37.81
CA ALA A 61 -41.86 -15.64 38.17
C ALA A 61 -40.66 -14.71 38.18
N GLY A 62 -40.77 -13.56 37.51
CA GLY A 62 -39.68 -12.60 37.36
C GLY A 62 -38.68 -12.89 36.27
N GLN A 63 -38.73 -14.05 35.59
CA GLN A 63 -37.81 -14.40 34.51
C GLN A 63 -38.12 -13.60 33.24
N ALA A 64 -37.08 -12.98 32.65
CA ALA A 64 -37.19 -12.25 31.41
C ALA A 64 -37.33 -13.18 30.19
N VAL A 65 -38.47 -13.10 29.50
CA VAL A 65 -38.74 -13.93 28.31
C VAL A 65 -38.47 -13.16 27.03
N ARG A 66 -37.67 -13.75 26.13
CA ARG A 66 -37.43 -13.17 24.80
C ARG A 66 -38.64 -13.41 23.89
N PRO A 67 -39.06 -12.39 23.11
CA PRO A 67 -40.12 -12.55 22.14
C PRO A 67 -39.75 -13.56 21.04
N VAL A 68 -40.72 -14.32 20.58
CA VAL A 68 -40.54 -15.26 19.46
C VAL A 68 -40.73 -14.50 18.14
N ILE A 69 -39.60 -14.19 17.52
CA ILE A 69 -39.52 -13.42 16.29
C ILE A 69 -38.83 -14.26 15.21
N SER A 70 -39.40 -14.27 14.02
CA SER A 70 -38.77 -14.83 12.82
C SER A 70 -38.60 -13.76 11.76
N PHE A 71 -37.58 -13.87 10.92
CA PHE A 71 -37.30 -12.98 9.79
C PHE A 71 -36.47 -13.68 8.72
N ARG A 72 -36.49 -13.15 7.50
CA ARG A 72 -35.68 -13.70 6.41
C ARG A 72 -34.21 -13.26 6.50
N ALA A 73 -33.28 -14.21 6.40
CA ALA A 73 -31.85 -13.95 6.48
C ALA A 73 -31.30 -13.19 5.25
N ARG A 74 -31.82 -13.47 4.05
CA ARG A 74 -31.38 -12.82 2.80
C ARG A 74 -31.46 -11.29 2.81
N PRO A 75 -32.58 -10.66 3.18
CA PRO A 75 -32.68 -9.19 3.25
C PRO A 75 -31.71 -8.58 4.28
N LEU A 76 -31.50 -9.25 5.42
CA LEU A 76 -30.52 -8.82 6.41
C LEU A 76 -29.10 -8.86 5.84
N ALA A 77 -28.72 -9.95 5.17
CA ALA A 77 -27.41 -10.08 4.53
C ALA A 77 -27.18 -9.00 3.45
N ALA A 78 -28.20 -8.74 2.61
CA ALA A 78 -28.15 -7.69 1.60
C ALA A 78 -28.00 -6.28 2.21
N PHE A 79 -28.68 -6.02 3.30
CA PHE A 79 -28.55 -4.76 4.05
C PHE A 79 -27.14 -4.60 4.61
N VAL A 80 -26.59 -5.64 5.27
CA VAL A 80 -25.25 -5.64 5.84
C VAL A 80 -24.19 -5.41 4.75
N ARG A 81 -24.34 -6.09 3.60
CA ARG A 81 -23.45 -5.90 2.44
C ARG A 81 -23.47 -4.45 1.97
N ARG A 82 -24.67 -3.90 1.67
CA ARG A 82 -24.83 -2.51 1.22
C ARG A 82 -24.22 -1.49 2.21
N ALA A 83 -24.49 -1.65 3.52
CA ALA A 83 -23.93 -0.76 4.54
C ALA A 83 -22.40 -0.87 4.62
N THR A 84 -21.85 -2.07 4.45
CA THR A 84 -20.42 -2.34 4.47
C THR A 84 -19.73 -1.73 3.25
N GLU A 85 -20.25 -1.94 2.06
CA GLU A 85 -19.73 -1.41 0.79
C GLU A 85 -19.78 0.11 0.77
N ALA A 86 -20.93 0.69 1.11
CA ALA A 86 -21.14 2.14 1.11
C ALA A 86 -20.26 2.89 2.13
N THR A 87 -19.76 2.22 3.17
CA THR A 87 -18.91 2.83 4.21
C THR A 87 -17.47 2.37 4.16
N HIS A 88 -17.12 1.52 3.18
CA HIS A 88 -15.74 1.07 2.97
C HIS A 88 -14.86 2.21 2.50
N VAL A 89 -13.74 2.41 3.17
CA VAL A 89 -12.65 3.29 2.75
C VAL A 89 -11.42 2.40 2.55
N PRO A 90 -10.95 2.20 1.33
CA PRO A 90 -9.79 1.36 1.07
C PRO A 90 -8.53 1.98 1.66
N ALA A 91 -7.61 1.14 2.12
CA ALA A 91 -6.26 1.59 2.45
C ALA A 91 -5.53 1.98 1.17
N ARG A 92 -4.67 2.98 1.24
CA ARG A 92 -3.81 3.40 0.14
C ARG A 92 -2.35 3.16 0.49
N ASN A 93 -1.63 2.46 -0.38
CA ASN A 93 -0.21 2.22 -0.24
C ASN A 93 0.60 3.50 -0.43
N ALA A 94 1.76 3.55 0.21
CA ALA A 94 2.78 4.53 -0.13
C ALA A 94 3.23 4.33 -1.58
N ARG A 95 3.59 5.43 -2.25
CA ARG A 95 4.11 5.41 -3.62
C ARG A 95 5.43 6.16 -3.69
N LEU A 96 6.30 5.70 -4.57
CA LEU A 96 7.61 6.26 -4.87
C LEU A 96 7.60 6.79 -6.31
N ARG A 97 8.14 7.99 -6.51
CA ARG A 97 8.45 8.55 -7.83
C ARG A 97 9.90 9.03 -7.82
N ILE A 98 10.74 8.34 -8.57
CA ILE A 98 12.14 8.70 -8.73
C ILE A 98 12.20 9.72 -9.87
N GLY A 99 12.68 10.91 -9.57
CA GLY A 99 13.00 11.94 -10.55
C GLY A 99 14.50 12.25 -10.49
N VAL A 100 15.03 12.82 -11.56
CA VAL A 100 16.47 13.09 -11.69
C VAL A 100 17.01 13.98 -10.58
N ARG A 101 16.26 15.02 -10.21
CA ARG A 101 16.70 16.01 -9.20
C ARG A 101 16.26 15.63 -7.78
N ARG A 102 15.14 14.91 -7.65
CA ARG A 102 14.53 14.59 -6.35
C ARG A 102 13.74 13.29 -6.40
N ILE A 103 13.62 12.66 -5.26
CA ILE A 103 12.73 11.52 -5.05
C ILE A 103 11.49 12.03 -4.31
N ALA A 104 10.31 11.86 -4.92
CA ALA A 104 9.04 12.19 -4.31
C ALA A 104 8.39 10.94 -3.73
N THR A 105 7.77 11.06 -2.56
CA THR A 105 7.03 9.97 -1.92
C THR A 105 5.62 10.43 -1.54
N ARG A 106 4.64 9.57 -1.77
CA ARG A 106 3.28 9.73 -1.24
C ARG A 106 3.10 8.81 -0.05
N ARG A 107 2.68 9.35 1.08
CA ARG A 107 2.44 8.56 2.28
C ARG A 107 1.25 7.61 2.10
N ALA A 108 1.35 6.45 2.74
CA ALA A 108 0.24 5.52 2.88
C ALA A 108 -0.89 6.12 3.71
N ALA A 109 -2.12 5.70 3.45
CA ALA A 109 -3.28 6.05 4.26
C ALA A 109 -4.00 4.77 4.72
N ARG A 110 -4.39 4.75 6.00
CA ARG A 110 -5.18 3.66 6.57
C ARG A 110 -6.60 3.71 6.03
N GLY A 111 -7.14 2.55 5.67
CA GLY A 111 -8.53 2.37 5.34
C GLY A 111 -9.42 2.12 6.58
N ARG A 112 -10.72 2.03 6.33
CA ARG A 112 -11.72 1.70 7.35
C ARG A 112 -12.80 0.82 6.74
N ARG A 113 -13.21 -0.26 7.43
CA ARG A 113 -14.32 -1.12 7.00
C ARG A 113 -15.18 -1.55 8.18
N LEU A 114 -16.43 -1.78 7.96
CA LEU A 114 -17.28 -2.52 8.89
C LEU A 114 -16.87 -4.01 8.86
N ARG A 115 -17.13 -4.71 9.95
CA ARG A 115 -17.02 -6.17 10.00
C ARG A 115 -18.42 -6.75 9.75
N PRO A 116 -18.72 -7.35 8.58
CA PRO A 116 -20.08 -7.78 8.22
C PRO A 116 -20.70 -8.72 9.24
N ALA A 117 -19.94 -9.73 9.69
CA ALA A 117 -20.42 -10.69 10.68
C ALA A 117 -20.82 -10.02 12.01
N ARG A 118 -20.01 -9.07 12.51
CA ARG A 118 -20.33 -8.34 13.75
C ARG A 118 -21.55 -7.44 13.58
N LEU A 119 -21.67 -6.77 12.43
CA LEU A 119 -22.85 -5.93 12.13
C LEU A 119 -24.11 -6.79 12.03
N GLY A 120 -24.05 -7.91 11.32
CA GLY A 120 -25.16 -8.84 11.18
C GLY A 120 -25.60 -9.39 12.54
N LYS A 121 -24.65 -9.80 13.38
CA LYS A 121 -24.93 -10.26 14.76
C LYS A 121 -25.59 -9.16 15.58
N ALA A 122 -25.06 -7.95 15.59
CA ALA A 122 -25.60 -6.83 16.36
C ALA A 122 -27.02 -6.43 15.91
N ILE A 123 -27.30 -6.49 14.60
CA ILE A 123 -28.66 -6.24 14.09
C ILE A 123 -29.62 -7.37 14.54
N ARG A 124 -29.19 -8.63 14.46
CA ARG A 124 -29.98 -9.78 14.89
C ARG A 124 -30.32 -9.70 16.38
N GLU A 125 -29.34 -9.43 17.24
CA GLU A 125 -29.53 -9.23 18.68
C GLU A 125 -30.52 -8.08 18.97
N ARG A 126 -30.47 -7.02 18.14
CA ARG A 126 -31.37 -5.89 18.28
C ARG A 126 -32.81 -6.24 17.84
N ILE A 127 -32.98 -7.10 16.85
CA ILE A 127 -34.29 -7.62 16.44
C ILE A 127 -34.89 -8.50 17.54
N GLU A 128 -34.08 -9.35 18.15
CA GLU A 128 -34.47 -10.26 19.22
C GLU A 128 -34.69 -9.59 20.59
N SER A 129 -34.18 -8.36 20.77
CA SER A 129 -34.33 -7.57 21.99
C SER A 129 -34.75 -6.14 21.65
N PRO A 130 -36.01 -5.94 21.19
CA PRO A 130 -36.51 -4.68 20.64
C PRO A 130 -36.61 -3.53 21.67
N LEU A 131 -36.50 -3.84 22.95
CA LEU A 131 -36.60 -2.85 24.06
C LEU A 131 -35.31 -2.03 24.22
N ARG A 132 -34.18 -2.47 23.62
CA ARG A 132 -32.84 -1.83 23.75
C ARG A 132 -32.60 -0.76 22.67
N GLY A 133 -33.35 0.35 22.64
CA GLY A 133 -33.05 1.52 21.77
C GLY A 133 -32.93 1.22 20.27
N ARG A 134 -33.02 2.21 19.38
CA ARG A 134 -33.23 2.01 17.94
C ARG A 134 -31.99 2.10 17.04
N ALA A 135 -30.99 2.86 17.43
CA ALA A 135 -29.87 3.16 16.58
C ALA A 135 -28.62 2.33 16.96
N LEU A 136 -28.08 1.60 15.99
CA LEU A 136 -26.77 0.96 16.12
C LEU A 136 -25.69 1.89 15.58
N ARG A 137 -24.59 2.02 16.33
CA ARG A 137 -23.40 2.81 15.93
C ARG A 137 -22.17 1.88 15.85
N PRO A 138 -22.08 1.04 14.83
CA PRO A 138 -20.99 0.08 14.74
C PRO A 138 -19.65 0.80 14.48
N ARG A 139 -18.60 0.34 15.15
CA ARG A 139 -17.23 0.83 14.92
C ARG A 139 -16.65 0.21 13.66
N ARG A 140 -16.00 1.02 12.84
CA ARG A 140 -15.23 0.56 11.67
C ARG A 140 -13.84 0.07 12.10
N ALA A 141 -13.46 -1.11 11.65
CA ALA A 141 -12.10 -1.61 11.80
C ALA A 141 -11.14 -0.83 10.90
N ARG A 142 -9.92 -0.61 11.37
CA ARG A 142 -8.84 -0.02 10.57
C ARG A 142 -8.29 -1.08 9.61
N VAL A 143 -8.05 -0.70 8.36
CA VAL A 143 -7.37 -1.50 7.34
C VAL A 143 -5.98 -0.93 7.14
N ARG A 144 -4.96 -1.75 7.34
CA ARG A 144 -3.56 -1.33 7.14
C ARG A 144 -3.25 -1.32 5.64
N PRO A 145 -2.47 -0.34 5.14
CA PRO A 145 -1.90 -0.40 3.80
C PRO A 145 -0.88 -1.54 3.73
N ALA A 146 -0.75 -2.17 2.56
CA ALA A 146 0.22 -3.23 2.33
C ALA A 146 1.66 -2.68 2.24
N VAL A 147 1.83 -1.44 1.76
CA VAL A 147 3.14 -0.79 1.62
C VAL A 147 3.10 0.56 2.34
N THR A 148 4.05 0.78 3.25
CA THR A 148 4.23 2.03 3.98
C THR A 148 5.49 2.77 3.52
N LEU A 149 5.70 4.01 3.96
CA LEU A 149 6.94 4.74 3.68
C LEU A 149 8.20 4.08 4.29
N PRO A 150 8.16 3.52 5.51
CA PRO A 150 9.26 2.70 6.02
C PRO A 150 9.61 1.51 5.11
N ASP A 151 8.62 0.84 4.53
CA ASP A 151 8.85 -0.30 3.62
C ASP A 151 9.53 0.17 2.33
N LEU A 152 9.07 1.29 1.73
CA LEU A 152 9.74 1.89 0.57
C LEU A 152 11.19 2.27 0.87
N ARG A 153 11.49 2.80 2.05
CA ARG A 153 12.85 3.15 2.47
C ARG A 153 13.74 1.93 2.67
N ARG A 154 13.17 0.83 3.13
CA ARG A 154 13.88 -0.44 3.35
C ARG A 154 14.18 -1.14 2.03
N SER A 155 13.21 -1.18 1.13
CA SER A 155 13.38 -1.78 -0.20
C SER A 155 14.20 -0.93 -1.17
N ASN A 156 14.48 0.33 -0.84
CA ASN A 156 15.31 1.24 -1.64
C ASN A 156 16.38 1.91 -0.74
N PRO A 157 17.35 1.13 -0.23
CA PRO A 157 18.38 1.66 0.67
C PRO A 157 19.26 2.70 -0.02
N VAL A 158 19.55 2.48 -1.29
CA VAL A 158 20.31 3.38 -2.16
C VAL A 158 19.61 3.50 -3.52
N VAL A 159 19.53 4.73 -4.03
CA VAL A 159 19.05 5.06 -5.38
C VAL A 159 20.02 6.07 -5.97
N LEU A 160 20.42 5.83 -7.21
CA LEU A 160 21.20 6.77 -8.01
C LEU A 160 20.28 7.44 -9.04
N THR A 161 20.55 8.70 -9.33
CA THR A 161 19.96 9.39 -10.46
C THR A 161 21.03 10.12 -11.25
N ILE A 162 20.98 9.98 -12.57
CA ILE A 162 21.94 10.54 -13.50
C ILE A 162 21.22 11.50 -14.44
N SER A 163 21.62 12.75 -14.40
CA SER A 163 21.19 13.78 -15.35
C SER A 163 22.24 13.88 -16.44
N ARG A 164 21.91 13.46 -17.66
CA ARG A 164 22.79 13.57 -18.82
C ARG A 164 23.06 15.05 -19.14
N SER A 165 22.00 15.83 -19.29
CA SER A 165 22.09 17.26 -19.62
C SER A 165 22.69 18.13 -18.50
N GLY A 166 22.63 17.67 -17.26
CA GLY A 166 23.21 18.41 -16.13
C GLY A 166 24.56 17.86 -15.68
N TYR A 167 25.11 16.84 -16.34
CA TYR A 167 26.38 16.18 -16.01
C TYR A 167 26.54 15.88 -14.53
N ARG A 168 25.46 15.35 -13.93
CA ARG A 168 25.40 15.18 -12.49
C ARG A 168 24.83 13.81 -12.10
N LEU A 169 25.57 13.07 -11.27
CA LEU A 169 25.09 11.90 -10.56
C LEU A 169 24.68 12.31 -9.14
N ARG A 170 23.50 11.89 -8.70
CA ARG A 170 23.03 12.09 -7.32
C ARG A 170 22.80 10.76 -6.64
N LEU A 171 23.24 10.67 -5.40
CA LEU A 171 23.02 9.53 -4.52
C LEU A 171 21.97 9.88 -3.48
N PHE A 172 21.01 9.01 -3.35
CA PHE A 172 19.97 9.07 -2.31
C PHE A 172 20.11 7.86 -1.39
N ARG A 173 20.06 8.10 -0.08
CA ARG A 173 20.01 7.04 0.94
C ARG A 173 18.65 7.04 1.62
N ARG A 174 17.99 5.88 1.66
CA ARG A 174 16.63 5.75 2.21
C ARG A 174 15.68 6.84 1.68
N LEU A 175 15.75 7.09 0.36
CA LEU A 175 14.96 8.06 -0.39
C LEU A 175 15.21 9.54 -0.01
N ARG A 176 16.29 9.85 0.69
CA ARG A 176 16.73 11.23 1.00
C ARG A 176 18.01 11.53 0.23
N TYR A 177 18.13 12.73 -0.29
CA TYR A 177 19.35 13.20 -0.90
C TYR A 177 20.53 13.09 0.08
N ALA A 178 21.64 12.57 -0.41
CA ALA A 178 22.85 12.38 0.39
C ALA A 178 24.07 13.06 -0.23
N ARG A 179 24.29 12.91 -1.56
CA ARG A 179 25.48 13.43 -2.25
C ARG A 179 25.21 13.66 -3.72
N SER A 180 26.07 14.48 -4.35
CA SER A 180 26.17 14.55 -5.82
C SER A 180 27.62 14.58 -6.28
N TYR A 181 27.80 14.15 -7.53
CA TYR A 181 29.11 14.08 -8.18
C TYR A 181 28.99 14.65 -9.59
N GLY A 182 30.04 15.35 -10.04
CA GLY A 182 30.20 15.68 -11.44
C GLY A 182 30.54 14.42 -12.24
N ILE A 183 30.01 14.31 -13.45
CA ILE A 183 30.22 13.17 -14.35
C ILE A 183 30.44 13.64 -15.78
N ALA A 184 31.08 12.78 -16.61
CA ALA A 184 30.95 12.86 -18.05
C ALA A 184 30.02 11.73 -18.52
N VAL A 185 29.33 11.96 -19.63
CA VAL A 185 28.38 11.03 -20.25
C VAL A 185 28.73 10.77 -21.71
N GLY A 186 28.01 9.86 -22.37
CA GLY A 186 28.19 9.56 -23.79
C GLY A 186 28.03 10.78 -24.68
N ALA A 187 28.94 10.90 -25.66
CA ALA A 187 28.90 11.91 -26.71
C ALA A 187 27.77 11.64 -27.72
N ALA A 188 27.52 12.58 -28.61
CA ALA A 188 26.59 12.40 -29.72
C ALA A 188 26.97 11.16 -30.56
N GLY A 189 25.98 10.32 -30.88
CA GLY A 189 26.18 9.02 -31.56
C GLY A 189 26.57 7.86 -30.65
N THR A 190 26.95 8.13 -29.40
CA THR A 190 27.29 7.12 -28.37
C THR A 190 26.71 7.48 -27.01
N GLU A 191 25.48 7.95 -27.00
CA GLU A 191 24.82 8.48 -25.82
C GLU A 191 24.68 7.45 -24.70
N THR A 192 24.84 7.91 -23.48
CA THR A 192 24.46 7.11 -22.30
C THR A 192 22.98 6.78 -22.35
N PRO A 193 22.57 5.51 -22.31
CA PRO A 193 21.16 5.11 -22.46
C PRO A 193 20.30 5.65 -21.33
N THR A 194 19.10 6.15 -21.66
CA THR A 194 18.12 6.59 -20.68
C THR A 194 17.26 5.43 -20.20
N GLY A 195 16.79 5.48 -18.97
CA GLY A 195 15.94 4.43 -18.41
C GLY A 195 16.07 4.29 -16.90
N LEU A 196 15.41 3.27 -16.38
CA LEU A 196 15.52 2.82 -15.00
C LEU A 196 16.25 1.47 -14.99
N TYR A 197 17.41 1.46 -14.41
CA TYR A 197 18.32 0.32 -14.36
C TYR A 197 18.64 -0.09 -12.93
N ARG A 198 19.52 -1.09 -12.78
CA ARG A 198 20.11 -1.50 -11.50
C ARG A 198 21.61 -1.69 -11.65
N ILE A 199 22.36 -1.52 -10.56
CA ILE A 199 23.75 -1.93 -10.50
C ILE A 199 23.82 -3.45 -10.52
N GLN A 200 24.39 -4.02 -11.59
CA GLN A 200 24.45 -5.46 -11.86
C GLN A 200 25.80 -6.08 -11.46
N SER A 201 26.89 -5.30 -11.54
CA SER A 201 28.23 -5.76 -11.19
C SER A 201 29.03 -4.65 -10.50
N LYS A 202 30.02 -5.06 -9.73
CA LYS A 202 30.97 -4.16 -9.07
C LYS A 202 32.37 -4.78 -9.10
N GLN A 203 33.38 -4.00 -9.53
CA GLN A 203 34.78 -4.45 -9.61
C GLN A 203 35.71 -3.39 -9.05
N VAL A 204 36.76 -3.86 -8.44
CA VAL A 204 37.92 -3.05 -8.02
C VAL A 204 39.03 -3.30 -9.04
N ASN A 205 39.64 -2.24 -9.53
CA ASN A 205 40.65 -2.30 -10.59
C ASN A 205 40.23 -3.22 -11.75
N PRO A 206 39.08 -2.90 -12.43
CA PRO A 206 38.55 -3.76 -13.48
C PRO A 206 39.51 -3.86 -14.66
N ALA A 207 39.63 -5.06 -15.26
CA ALA A 207 40.24 -5.17 -16.58
C ALA A 207 39.30 -4.48 -17.61
N TRP A 208 39.88 -3.83 -18.59
CA TRP A 208 39.11 -3.23 -19.70
C TRP A 208 39.19 -4.15 -20.92
N HIS A 209 38.09 -4.76 -21.23
CA HIS A 209 37.91 -5.47 -22.49
C HIS A 209 37.48 -4.46 -23.54
N ALA A 210 38.47 -3.98 -24.34
CA ALA A 210 38.20 -2.98 -25.35
C ALA A 210 37.30 -3.56 -26.45
N PRO A 211 36.20 -2.92 -26.79
CA PRO A 211 35.31 -3.43 -27.84
C PRO A 211 36.01 -3.31 -29.20
N ASN A 212 35.65 -4.21 -30.10
CA ASN A 212 36.16 -4.16 -31.48
C ASN A 212 35.43 -3.04 -32.25
N ARG A 213 35.86 -1.82 -31.99
CA ARG A 213 35.29 -0.58 -32.56
C ARG A 213 36.44 0.39 -32.95
N PRO A 214 36.26 1.19 -34.00
CA PRO A 214 37.34 2.12 -34.46
C PRO A 214 37.82 3.08 -33.36
N TRP A 215 36.95 3.52 -32.48
CA TRP A 215 37.29 4.45 -31.42
C TRP A 215 38.19 3.83 -30.30
N ALA A 216 38.29 2.51 -30.25
CA ALA A 216 39.23 1.83 -29.32
C ALA A 216 40.67 1.84 -29.82
N GLY A 217 40.92 2.29 -31.05
CA GLY A 217 42.24 2.44 -31.62
C GLY A 217 43.04 1.15 -31.58
N SER A 218 44.31 1.22 -31.17
CA SER A 218 45.22 0.08 -31.02
C SER A 218 44.79 -0.96 -29.98
N TYR A 219 43.83 -0.64 -29.13
CA TYR A 219 43.27 -1.56 -28.11
C TYR A 219 42.06 -2.37 -28.60
N ALA A 220 41.53 -2.11 -29.81
CA ALA A 220 40.35 -2.80 -30.34
C ALA A 220 40.50 -4.33 -30.20
N GLY A 221 39.55 -4.99 -29.54
CA GLY A 221 39.54 -6.42 -29.27
C GLY A 221 40.51 -6.91 -28.21
N LYS A 222 41.36 -6.05 -27.64
CA LYS A 222 42.35 -6.41 -26.61
C LYS A 222 41.83 -6.22 -25.20
N THR A 223 42.47 -6.88 -24.26
CA THR A 223 42.23 -6.69 -22.82
C THR A 223 43.36 -5.93 -22.19
N VAL A 224 43.05 -4.81 -21.53
CA VAL A 224 44.03 -4.04 -20.72
C VAL A 224 43.83 -4.45 -19.26
N PRO A 225 44.89 -4.93 -18.57
CA PRO A 225 44.79 -5.37 -17.19
C PRO A 225 44.30 -4.28 -16.24
N GLY A 226 43.65 -4.70 -15.14
CA GLY A 226 43.23 -3.80 -14.09
C GLY A 226 44.43 -3.17 -13.37
N GLY A 227 44.39 -1.85 -13.18
CA GLY A 227 45.48 -1.09 -12.57
C GLY A 227 46.56 -0.63 -13.52
N ALA A 228 46.56 -1.10 -14.79
CA ALA A 228 47.50 -0.62 -15.80
C ALA A 228 47.37 0.90 -16.04
N PRO A 229 48.47 1.63 -16.30
CA PRO A 229 48.44 3.08 -16.50
C PRO A 229 47.57 3.54 -17.66
N ASP A 230 47.42 2.73 -18.67
CA ASP A 230 46.62 2.94 -19.88
C ASP A 230 45.17 2.44 -19.78
N ASN A 231 44.80 1.79 -18.67
CA ASN A 231 43.44 1.34 -18.48
C ASN A 231 42.48 2.52 -18.24
N PRO A 232 41.52 2.79 -19.14
CA PRO A 232 40.63 3.96 -19.06
C PRO A 232 39.58 3.86 -17.94
N LEU A 233 39.29 2.64 -17.41
CA LEU A 233 38.22 2.44 -16.42
C LEU A 233 38.69 2.87 -15.01
N ARG A 234 39.96 2.95 -14.77
CA ARG A 234 40.54 3.35 -13.48
C ARG A 234 39.80 2.75 -12.27
N ALA A 235 40.44 2.55 -11.21
CA ALA A 235 40.08 2.17 -9.86
C ALA A 235 38.79 1.35 -9.62
N ARG A 236 37.62 1.70 -10.16
CA ARG A 236 36.31 1.10 -9.84
C ARG A 236 35.39 1.05 -11.04
N TRP A 237 34.58 -0.02 -11.06
CA TRP A 237 33.50 -0.23 -12.01
C TRP A 237 32.20 -0.55 -11.29
N LEU A 238 31.09 0.08 -11.68
CA LEU A 238 29.74 -0.26 -11.32
C LEU A 238 28.93 -0.45 -12.61
N GLY A 239 28.73 -1.72 -13.01
CA GLY A 239 28.02 -2.08 -14.24
C GLY A 239 26.52 -1.88 -14.11
N ILE A 240 25.90 -1.35 -15.17
CA ILE A 240 24.47 -1.04 -15.21
C ILE A 240 23.75 -1.99 -16.15
N ALA A 241 23.97 -1.87 -17.46
CA ALA A 241 23.35 -2.72 -18.48
C ALA A 241 24.11 -2.59 -19.81
N GLY A 242 24.11 -3.64 -20.64
CA GLY A 242 24.59 -3.57 -22.01
C GLY A 242 26.04 -3.09 -22.17
N GLY A 243 26.92 -3.41 -21.22
CA GLY A 243 28.29 -2.95 -21.23
C GLY A 243 28.49 -1.50 -20.71
N VAL A 244 27.42 -0.79 -20.38
CA VAL A 244 27.48 0.55 -19.79
C VAL A 244 27.66 0.48 -18.28
N GLY A 245 28.56 1.30 -17.75
CA GLY A 245 28.84 1.38 -16.33
C GLY A 245 29.31 2.77 -15.88
N ILE A 246 29.47 2.90 -14.55
CA ILE A 246 30.05 4.06 -13.88
C ILE A 246 31.46 3.68 -13.48
N HIS A 247 32.44 4.46 -13.89
CA HIS A 247 33.85 4.15 -13.63
C HIS A 247 34.69 5.41 -13.42
N GLY A 248 35.92 5.25 -12.97
CA GLY A 248 36.91 6.33 -12.91
C GLY A 248 37.36 6.75 -14.29
N THR A 249 38.06 7.90 -14.38
CA THR A 249 38.66 8.33 -15.65
C THR A 249 40.09 8.83 -15.46
N ALA A 250 40.92 8.60 -16.47
CA ALA A 250 42.22 9.24 -16.60
C ALA A 250 42.11 10.68 -17.10
N GLU A 251 40.92 11.08 -17.60
CA GLU A 251 40.63 12.35 -18.22
C GLU A 251 39.72 13.21 -17.32
N PRO A 252 40.21 13.75 -16.19
CA PRO A 252 39.36 14.50 -15.23
C PRO A 252 38.80 15.79 -15.82
N TRP A 253 39.40 16.34 -16.87
CA TRP A 253 38.92 17.51 -17.63
C TRP A 253 37.61 17.22 -18.41
N SER A 254 37.32 15.94 -18.74
CA SER A 254 36.11 15.55 -19.43
C SER A 254 34.87 15.63 -18.53
N ILE A 255 35.03 15.75 -17.21
CA ILE A 255 33.91 15.84 -16.26
C ILE A 255 33.14 17.16 -16.48
N GLY A 256 31.84 17.04 -16.69
CA GLY A 256 30.95 18.17 -17.03
C GLY A 256 30.62 18.26 -18.52
N SER A 257 31.01 17.23 -19.30
CA SER A 257 30.77 17.20 -20.73
C SER A 257 30.26 15.86 -21.25
N ALA A 258 29.83 15.80 -22.50
CA ALA A 258 29.50 14.60 -23.26
C ALA A 258 30.72 14.13 -24.03
N ALA A 259 31.60 13.30 -23.40
CA ALA A 259 32.90 12.93 -23.92
C ALA A 259 33.19 11.42 -23.90
N SER A 260 32.27 10.58 -23.49
CA SER A 260 32.47 9.13 -23.43
C SER A 260 31.77 8.40 -24.58
N HIS A 261 32.03 7.11 -24.70
CA HIS A 261 31.36 6.20 -25.62
C HIS A 261 30.19 5.44 -24.94
N GLY A 262 29.39 6.16 -24.10
CA GLY A 262 28.20 5.62 -23.44
C GLY A 262 28.35 5.41 -21.94
N CYS A 263 29.53 5.12 -21.43
CA CYS A 263 29.76 4.97 -19.98
C CYS A 263 29.71 6.31 -19.23
N ILE A 264 29.53 6.22 -17.93
CA ILE A 264 29.49 7.38 -17.01
C ILE A 264 30.88 7.50 -16.36
N ARG A 265 31.63 8.54 -16.71
CA ARG A 265 32.95 8.80 -16.16
C ARG A 265 32.88 9.63 -14.89
N MET A 266 33.70 9.33 -13.90
CA MET A 266 33.84 10.07 -12.65
C MET A 266 35.32 10.33 -12.33
N ARG A 267 35.60 11.35 -11.51
CA ARG A 267 36.93 11.50 -10.90
C ARG A 267 37.25 10.27 -10.06
N VAL A 268 38.50 9.80 -10.05
CA VAL A 268 38.89 8.56 -9.38
C VAL A 268 38.53 8.55 -7.91
N SER A 269 38.82 9.62 -7.17
CA SER A 269 38.43 9.71 -5.74
C SER A 269 36.91 9.62 -5.52
N GLN A 270 36.14 10.21 -6.44
CA GLN A 270 34.67 10.22 -6.35
C GLN A 270 34.06 8.86 -6.67
N VAL A 271 34.56 8.13 -7.66
CA VAL A 271 34.06 6.78 -7.95
C VAL A 271 34.43 5.79 -6.83
N ILE A 272 35.54 5.96 -6.16
CA ILE A 272 35.93 5.18 -4.99
C ILE A 272 34.97 5.43 -3.83
N ASP A 273 34.61 6.69 -3.58
CA ASP A 273 33.60 7.06 -2.57
C ASP A 273 32.19 6.50 -2.94
N LEU A 274 31.77 6.65 -4.19
CA LEU A 274 30.50 6.12 -4.68
C LEU A 274 30.44 4.59 -4.53
N TYR A 275 31.50 3.88 -4.94
CA TYR A 275 31.60 2.42 -4.91
C TYR A 275 31.33 1.85 -3.52
N ARG A 276 31.88 2.46 -2.47
CA ARG A 276 31.72 2.04 -1.07
C ARG A 276 30.26 2.20 -0.58
N ARG A 277 29.50 3.12 -1.20
CA ARG A 277 28.14 3.51 -0.77
C ARG A 277 27.03 2.79 -1.50
N VAL A 278 27.31 2.20 -2.66
CA VAL A 278 26.32 1.65 -3.59
C VAL A 278 26.38 0.14 -3.58
N PRO A 279 25.39 -0.56 -2.98
CA PRO A 279 25.29 -2.00 -3.06
C PRO A 279 24.81 -2.47 -4.44
N LEU A 280 25.07 -3.75 -4.76
CA LEU A 280 24.44 -4.43 -5.91
C LEU A 280 22.93 -4.33 -5.84
N GLY A 281 22.27 -4.30 -6.99
CA GLY A 281 20.83 -4.17 -7.12
C GLY A 281 20.29 -2.75 -6.89
N SER A 282 21.14 -1.76 -6.51
CA SER A 282 20.72 -0.36 -6.35
C SER A 282 20.11 0.19 -7.63
N GLN A 283 18.98 0.87 -7.52
CA GLN A 283 18.30 1.47 -8.67
C GLN A 283 19.09 2.67 -9.22
N VAL A 284 19.13 2.79 -10.55
CA VAL A 284 19.80 3.88 -11.28
C VAL A 284 18.83 4.45 -12.31
N LEU A 285 18.34 5.66 -12.09
CA LEU A 285 17.56 6.39 -13.10
C LEU A 285 18.50 7.24 -13.94
N ILE A 286 18.48 7.10 -15.26
CA ILE A 286 19.25 7.90 -16.21
C ILE A 286 18.28 8.68 -17.12
N ARG A 287 18.47 9.99 -17.23
CA ARG A 287 17.72 10.89 -18.12
C ARG A 287 18.58 12.03 -18.63
#